data_31a915b5ff5dc947a85fd358b1ae2c59
#
_entry.id   31a915b5ff5dc947a85fd358b1ae2c59
#
_cell.length_a   1.000
_cell.length_b   1.000
_cell.length_c   1.000
_cell.angle_alpha   90.00
_cell.angle_beta   90.00
_cell.angle_gamma   90.00
#
_symmetry.space_group_name_H-M   'P 1'
#
loop_
_entity.id
_entity.type
_entity.pdbx_description
1 polymer ?
#
loop_
_entity_poly.entity_id
_entity_poly.type
_entity_poly.pdbx_seq_one_letter_code
_entity_poly.pdbx_strand_id
1 'polypeptide(L)'
;KVLFLDEPTTGVDSVSRKEFWEMLKRLKQKGITILVSTPYMDEASLCDRIALIQKGKILKIDSPDAIVKAYEKTIYEVATNQMHNLILDLKEFPSQYSVFAFGEFMHYIDKNDTFETETLRAYLHEKGHQNISIQKATPTIEDVFMDL
;
A
#
# COMPACT_ATOMS: atom_id res chain seq x y z
N LYS A 1 -31.23 5.00 6.36
CA LYS A 1 -31.16 3.80 5.46
C LYS A 1 -29.72 3.36 5.40
N VAL A 2 -29.48 2.04 5.34
CA VAL A 2 -28.15 1.42 5.23
C VAL A 2 -28.09 0.60 3.95
N LEU A 3 -26.96 0.70 3.22
CA LEU A 3 -26.65 -0.06 2.03
C LEU A 3 -25.44 -0.96 2.33
N PHE A 4 -25.53 -2.25 2.02
CA PHE A 4 -24.45 -3.22 2.16
C PHE A 4 -24.03 -3.67 0.77
N LEU A 5 -22.74 -3.60 0.49
CA LEU A 5 -22.14 -3.97 -0.80
C LEU A 5 -20.94 -4.87 -0.56
N ASP A 6 -20.97 -6.04 -1.17
CA ASP A 6 -19.89 -7.01 -1.06
C ASP A 6 -19.10 -7.07 -2.36
N GLU A 7 -17.84 -6.61 -2.33
CA GLU A 7 -16.92 -6.51 -3.47
C GLU A 7 -17.55 -5.98 -4.77
N PRO A 8 -18.28 -4.85 -4.73
CA PRO A 8 -19.15 -4.43 -5.83
C PRO A 8 -18.41 -4.06 -7.13
N THR A 9 -17.10 -3.84 -7.05
CA THR A 9 -16.26 -3.39 -8.17
C THR A 9 -15.33 -4.48 -8.70
N THR A 10 -15.41 -5.69 -8.15
CA THR A 10 -14.59 -6.81 -8.62
C THR A 10 -14.92 -7.14 -10.07
N GLY A 11 -13.90 -7.15 -10.94
CA GLY A 11 -14.05 -7.39 -12.38
C GLY A 11 -14.59 -6.20 -13.19
N VAL A 12 -14.76 -5.05 -12.57
CA VAL A 12 -15.21 -3.82 -13.23
C VAL A 12 -13.99 -3.01 -13.72
N ASP A 13 -14.08 -2.45 -14.93
CA ASP A 13 -13.04 -1.60 -15.48
C ASP A 13 -12.84 -0.30 -14.70
N SER A 14 -11.68 0.36 -14.86
CA SER A 14 -11.28 1.52 -14.07
C SER A 14 -12.20 2.74 -14.20
N VAL A 15 -12.82 2.93 -15.38
CA VAL A 15 -13.73 4.06 -15.63
C VAL A 15 -15.04 3.83 -14.90
N SER A 16 -15.63 2.65 -15.08
CA SER A 16 -16.88 2.26 -14.42
C SER A 16 -16.73 2.18 -12.90
N ARG A 17 -15.56 1.75 -12.38
CA ARG A 17 -15.24 1.81 -10.94
C ARG A 17 -15.30 3.24 -10.41
N LYS A 18 -14.70 4.19 -11.10
CA LYS A 18 -14.71 5.60 -10.71
C LYS A 18 -16.13 6.16 -10.67
N GLU A 19 -16.94 5.89 -11.71
CA GLU A 19 -18.34 6.33 -11.78
C GLU A 19 -19.19 5.73 -10.64
N PHE A 20 -18.94 4.46 -10.31
CA PHE A 20 -19.59 3.78 -9.19
C PHE A 20 -19.28 4.45 -7.85
N TRP A 21 -18.03 4.78 -7.55
CA TRP A 21 -17.64 5.47 -6.32
C TRP A 21 -18.21 6.90 -6.25
N GLU A 22 -18.28 7.61 -7.37
CA GLU A 22 -18.97 8.91 -7.44
C GLU A 22 -20.47 8.78 -7.16
N MET A 23 -21.11 7.70 -7.60
CA MET A 23 -22.50 7.40 -7.26
C MET A 23 -22.67 7.14 -5.75
N LEU A 24 -21.80 6.32 -5.14
CA LEU A 24 -21.83 6.06 -3.70
C LEU A 24 -21.66 7.34 -2.90
N LYS A 25 -20.77 8.23 -3.29
CA LYS A 25 -20.56 9.54 -2.67
C LYS A 25 -21.83 10.39 -2.70
N ARG A 26 -22.55 10.40 -3.83
CA ARG A 26 -23.85 11.09 -3.94
C ARG A 26 -24.93 10.47 -3.04
N LEU A 27 -24.98 9.15 -2.91
CA LEU A 27 -25.91 8.47 -2.01
C LEU A 27 -25.62 8.79 -0.54
N LYS A 28 -24.35 8.82 -0.17
CA LYS A 28 -23.89 9.25 1.16
C LYS A 28 -24.36 10.68 1.47
N GLN A 29 -24.23 11.63 0.55
CA GLN A 29 -24.71 13.01 0.70
C GLN A 29 -26.23 13.10 0.93
N LYS A 30 -27.00 12.11 0.48
CA LYS A 30 -28.43 11.98 0.75
C LYS A 30 -28.75 11.28 2.08
N GLY A 31 -27.75 11.08 2.96
CA GLY A 31 -27.93 10.51 4.29
C GLY A 31 -28.03 8.98 4.31
N ILE A 32 -27.53 8.29 3.28
CA ILE A 32 -27.45 6.83 3.27
C ILE A 32 -26.10 6.41 3.89
N THR A 33 -26.13 5.55 4.90
CA THR A 33 -24.93 4.89 5.42
C THR A 33 -24.59 3.73 4.51
N ILE A 34 -23.33 3.62 4.08
CA ILE A 34 -22.88 2.61 3.13
C ILE A 34 -21.76 1.79 3.77
N LEU A 35 -21.93 0.48 3.80
CA LEU A 35 -20.88 -0.48 4.17
C LEU A 35 -20.46 -1.24 2.91
N VAL A 36 -19.18 -1.14 2.57
CA VAL A 36 -18.60 -1.78 1.39
C VAL A 36 -17.48 -2.70 1.83
N SER A 37 -17.45 -3.95 1.35
CA SER A 37 -16.25 -4.77 1.36
C SER A 37 -15.50 -4.57 0.04
N THR A 38 -14.18 -4.49 0.09
CA THR A 38 -13.33 -4.39 -1.10
C THR A 38 -11.94 -4.95 -0.83
N PRO A 39 -11.32 -5.67 -1.79
CA PRO A 39 -9.91 -6.05 -1.69
C PRO A 39 -8.95 -4.94 -2.17
N TYR A 40 -9.49 -3.83 -2.67
CA TYR A 40 -8.69 -2.75 -3.28
C TYR A 40 -8.42 -1.63 -2.27
N MET A 41 -7.14 -1.39 -1.95
CA MET A 41 -6.74 -0.40 -0.95
C MET A 41 -6.93 1.04 -1.42
N ASP A 42 -6.88 1.29 -2.73
CA ASP A 42 -7.23 2.58 -3.34
C ASP A 42 -8.71 2.94 -3.08
N GLU A 43 -9.61 1.96 -3.12
CA GLU A 43 -11.02 2.17 -2.77
C GLU A 43 -11.24 2.38 -1.28
N ALA A 44 -10.49 1.65 -0.43
CA ALA A 44 -10.53 1.85 1.01
C ALA A 44 -10.19 3.30 1.38
N SER A 45 -9.28 3.93 0.65
CA SER A 45 -8.90 5.33 0.84
C SER A 45 -10.02 6.33 0.55
N LEU A 46 -11.09 5.92 -0.15
CA LEU A 46 -12.26 6.76 -0.45
C LEU A 46 -13.33 6.74 0.67
N CYS A 47 -13.16 5.86 1.65
CA CYS A 47 -14.09 5.68 2.77
C CYS A 47 -13.80 6.66 3.91
N ASP A 48 -14.80 6.98 4.71
CA ASP A 48 -14.60 7.80 5.93
C ASP A 48 -13.94 7.01 7.05
N ARG A 49 -14.23 5.70 7.10
CA ARG A 49 -13.74 4.77 8.12
C ARG A 49 -13.57 3.40 7.49
N ILE A 50 -12.48 2.75 7.82
CA ILE A 50 -12.17 1.41 7.31
C ILE A 50 -11.86 0.44 8.45
N ALA A 51 -12.12 -0.83 8.20
CA ALA A 51 -11.66 -1.94 9.03
C ALA A 51 -10.74 -2.82 8.19
N LEU A 52 -9.45 -2.88 8.53
CA LEU A 52 -8.51 -3.80 7.92
C LEU A 52 -8.72 -5.19 8.48
N ILE A 53 -8.97 -6.16 7.61
CA ILE A 53 -9.31 -7.54 8.00
C ILE A 53 -8.34 -8.50 7.33
N GLN A 54 -7.78 -9.42 8.11
CA GLN A 54 -6.93 -10.50 7.60
C GLN A 54 -7.19 -11.77 8.38
N LYS A 55 -7.30 -12.91 7.68
CA LYS A 55 -7.51 -14.24 8.28
C LYS A 55 -8.67 -14.28 9.29
N GLY A 56 -9.77 -13.56 8.98
CA GLY A 56 -10.96 -13.49 9.82
C GLY A 56 -10.82 -12.62 11.07
N LYS A 57 -9.73 -11.87 11.21
CA LYS A 57 -9.49 -10.94 12.33
C LYS A 57 -9.47 -9.51 11.87
N ILE A 58 -10.08 -8.63 12.64
CA ILE A 58 -9.95 -7.19 12.47
C ILE A 58 -8.60 -6.76 13.03
N LEU A 59 -7.75 -6.19 12.20
CA LEU A 59 -6.41 -5.73 12.57
C LEU A 59 -6.44 -4.30 13.10
N LYS A 60 -7.19 -3.42 12.40
CA LYS A 60 -7.27 -2.00 12.74
C LYS A 60 -8.60 -1.41 12.23
N ILE A 61 -9.16 -0.47 12.98
CA ILE A 61 -10.34 0.30 12.57
C ILE A 61 -10.07 1.77 12.82
N ASP A 62 -10.06 2.58 11.78
CA ASP A 62 -9.96 4.04 11.88
C ASP A 62 -10.29 4.69 10.52
N SER A 63 -10.15 6.03 10.43
CA SER A 63 -10.12 6.69 9.14
C SER A 63 -8.84 6.33 8.36
N PRO A 64 -8.87 6.29 7.03
CA PRO A 64 -7.68 6.04 6.22
C PRO A 64 -6.48 6.92 6.61
N ASP A 65 -6.71 8.21 6.75
CA ASP A 65 -5.68 9.18 7.13
C ASP A 65 -5.08 8.93 8.51
N ALA A 66 -5.90 8.54 9.49
CA ALA A 66 -5.44 8.24 10.84
C ALA A 66 -4.58 6.96 10.84
N ILE A 67 -4.95 5.96 10.04
CA ILE A 67 -4.20 4.72 9.90
C ILE A 67 -2.81 4.99 9.32
N VAL A 68 -2.74 5.79 8.25
CA VAL A 68 -1.46 6.15 7.60
C VAL A 68 -0.59 7.02 8.51
N LYS A 69 -1.19 8.04 9.17
CA LYS A 69 -0.45 8.93 10.10
C LYS A 69 0.13 8.20 11.32
N ALA A 70 -0.50 7.14 11.75
CA ALA A 70 -0.03 6.32 12.87
C ALA A 70 1.07 5.32 12.45
N TYR A 71 1.45 5.28 11.18
CA TYR A 71 2.50 4.43 10.68
C TYR A 71 3.85 5.13 10.81
N GLU A 72 4.73 4.56 11.62
CA GLU A 72 6.00 5.22 12.02
C GLU A 72 7.21 4.78 11.19
N LYS A 73 7.08 3.67 10.41
CA LYS A 73 8.21 3.16 9.63
C LYS A 73 8.44 3.99 8.37
N THR A 74 9.71 4.18 8.03
CA THR A 74 10.10 4.82 6.78
C THR A 74 10.07 3.80 5.65
N ILE A 75 9.39 4.14 4.57
CA ILE A 75 9.32 3.35 3.35
C ILE A 75 10.24 3.96 2.30
N TYR A 76 10.92 3.13 1.56
CA TYR A 76 11.73 3.51 0.41
C TYR A 76 11.19 2.85 -0.85
N GLU A 77 10.94 3.66 -1.88
CA GLU A 77 10.73 3.17 -3.24
C GLU A 77 12.07 2.86 -3.86
N VAL A 78 12.25 1.61 -4.28
CA VAL A 78 13.46 1.15 -4.93
C VAL A 78 13.13 0.64 -6.34
N ALA A 79 13.88 1.10 -7.33
CA ALA A 79 13.77 0.64 -8.71
C ALA A 79 15.15 0.48 -9.34
N THR A 80 15.25 -0.47 -10.27
CA THR A 80 16.44 -0.71 -11.09
C THR A 80 16.03 -1.16 -12.48
N ASN A 81 17.00 -1.36 -13.37
CA ASN A 81 16.76 -1.97 -14.67
C ASN A 81 16.39 -3.46 -14.62
N GLN A 82 16.47 -4.13 -13.46
CA GLN A 82 16.23 -5.56 -13.29
C GLN A 82 15.23 -5.83 -12.14
N MET A 83 14.00 -5.38 -12.28
CA MET A 83 12.98 -5.44 -11.23
C MET A 83 12.71 -6.86 -10.71
N HIS A 84 12.79 -7.88 -11.57
CA HIS A 84 12.59 -9.27 -11.16
C HIS A 84 13.68 -9.75 -10.18
N ASN A 85 14.93 -9.42 -10.44
CA ASN A 85 16.05 -9.78 -9.56
C ASN A 85 16.07 -8.89 -8.31
N LEU A 86 15.61 -7.64 -8.43
CA LEU A 86 15.61 -6.66 -7.36
C LEU A 86 14.89 -7.17 -6.11
N ILE A 87 13.71 -7.78 -6.26
CA ILE A 87 12.95 -8.28 -5.10
C ILE A 87 13.70 -9.37 -4.35
N LEU A 88 14.45 -10.24 -5.08
CA LEU A 88 15.24 -11.31 -4.49
C LEU A 88 16.44 -10.74 -3.73
N ASP A 89 17.18 -9.84 -4.37
CA ASP A 89 18.36 -9.21 -3.78
C ASP A 89 18.02 -8.32 -2.57
N LEU A 90 16.89 -7.58 -2.63
CA LEU A 90 16.40 -6.82 -1.49
C LEU A 90 16.01 -7.71 -0.30
N LYS A 91 15.44 -8.88 -0.55
CA LYS A 91 15.10 -9.84 0.51
C LYS A 91 16.34 -10.48 1.17
N GLU A 92 17.45 -10.54 0.45
CA GLU A 92 18.74 -11.04 0.96
C GLU A 92 19.54 -9.95 1.70
N PHE A 93 19.15 -8.67 1.59
CA PHE A 93 19.86 -7.58 2.25
C PHE A 93 19.80 -7.73 3.78
N PRO A 94 20.94 -7.65 4.51
CA PRO A 94 21.01 -8.05 5.93
C PRO A 94 20.08 -7.30 6.87
N SER A 95 19.85 -6.02 6.63
CA SER A 95 18.97 -5.17 7.47
C SER A 95 17.54 -5.07 6.95
N GLN A 96 17.18 -5.86 5.93
CA GLN A 96 15.82 -5.87 5.41
C GLN A 96 14.81 -6.26 6.49
N TYR A 97 13.76 -5.45 6.64
CA TYR A 97 12.58 -5.75 7.46
C TYR A 97 11.46 -6.30 6.58
N SER A 98 11.06 -5.55 5.55
CA SER A 98 10.00 -5.94 4.62
C SER A 98 10.30 -5.45 3.21
N VAL A 99 9.91 -6.25 2.21
CA VAL A 99 10.01 -5.92 0.78
C VAL A 99 8.78 -6.46 0.06
N PHE A 100 8.12 -5.62 -0.70
CA PHE A 100 7.00 -6.03 -1.56
C PHE A 100 6.92 -5.16 -2.82
N ALA A 101 6.29 -5.70 -3.86
CA ALA A 101 6.09 -4.98 -5.11
C ALA A 101 4.96 -3.96 -4.96
N PHE A 102 5.18 -2.75 -5.45
CA PHE A 102 4.20 -1.67 -5.45
C PHE A 102 4.25 -0.90 -6.78
N GLY A 103 3.34 -1.22 -7.68
CA GLY A 103 3.36 -0.66 -9.02
C GLY A 103 4.66 -0.96 -9.75
N GLU A 104 5.37 0.09 -10.16
CA GLU A 104 6.66 0.00 -10.86
C GLU A 104 7.88 0.02 -9.91
N PHE A 105 7.66 -0.01 -8.59
CA PHE A 105 8.69 0.05 -7.57
C PHE A 105 8.63 -1.16 -6.65
N MET A 106 9.72 -1.38 -5.91
CA MET A 106 9.70 -2.19 -4.70
C MET A 106 9.63 -1.26 -3.50
N HIS A 107 8.65 -1.48 -2.62
CA HIS A 107 8.64 -0.84 -1.32
C HIS A 107 9.54 -1.62 -0.37
N TYR A 108 10.52 -0.95 0.16
CA TYR A 108 11.54 -1.47 1.06
C TYR A 108 11.43 -0.78 2.42
N ILE A 109 11.49 -1.57 3.48
CA ILE A 109 11.56 -1.09 4.86
C ILE A 109 12.80 -1.70 5.51
N ASP A 110 13.62 -0.88 6.14
CA ASP A 110 14.80 -1.32 6.87
C ASP A 110 14.49 -1.58 8.35
N LYS A 111 15.25 -2.47 8.99
CA LYS A 111 15.19 -2.70 10.45
C LYS A 111 15.74 -1.56 11.27
N ASN A 112 16.63 -0.76 10.66
CA ASN A 112 17.34 0.31 11.35
C ASN A 112 16.70 1.67 11.04
N ASP A 113 16.32 2.41 12.05
CA ASP A 113 15.76 3.76 11.89
C ASP A 113 16.78 4.75 11.29
N THR A 114 18.07 4.45 11.42
CA THR A 114 19.19 5.24 10.87
C THR A 114 19.72 4.70 9.54
N PHE A 115 18.84 4.07 8.76
CA PHE A 115 19.19 3.48 7.46
C PHE A 115 19.73 4.52 6.47
N GLU A 116 20.89 4.20 5.88
CA GLU A 116 21.53 5.00 4.84
C GLU A 116 21.33 4.37 3.47
N THR A 117 20.67 5.08 2.57
CA THR A 117 20.34 4.61 1.20
C THR A 117 21.57 4.24 0.38
N GLU A 118 22.73 4.87 0.66
CA GLU A 118 23.98 4.60 -0.06
C GLU A 118 24.53 3.19 0.23
N THR A 119 24.29 2.64 1.43
CA THR A 119 24.66 1.27 1.75
C THR A 119 23.88 0.27 0.89
N LEU A 120 22.58 0.48 0.74
CA LEU A 120 21.73 -0.34 -0.13
C LEU A 120 22.11 -0.17 -1.61
N ARG A 121 22.41 1.07 -2.02
CA ARG A 121 22.85 1.37 -3.40
C ARG A 121 24.14 0.62 -3.76
N ALA A 122 25.13 0.65 -2.88
CA ALA A 122 26.39 -0.07 -3.06
C ALA A 122 26.17 -1.58 -3.17
N TYR A 123 25.35 -2.14 -2.28
CA TYR A 123 24.99 -3.56 -2.33
C TYR A 123 24.31 -3.95 -3.65
N LEU A 124 23.33 -3.19 -4.09
CA LEU A 124 22.62 -3.45 -5.35
C LEU A 124 23.56 -3.31 -6.56
N HIS A 125 24.50 -2.37 -6.50
CA HIS A 125 25.52 -2.23 -7.55
C HIS A 125 26.45 -3.46 -7.61
N GLU A 126 26.88 -4.01 -6.45
CA GLU A 126 27.65 -5.23 -6.37
C GLU A 126 26.90 -6.45 -6.92
N LYS A 127 25.56 -6.49 -6.77
CA LYS A 127 24.67 -7.50 -7.36
C LYS A 127 24.43 -7.29 -8.87
N GLY A 128 25.00 -6.25 -9.48
CA GLY A 128 24.93 -5.99 -10.91
C GLY A 128 23.76 -5.12 -11.37
N HIS A 129 23.00 -4.54 -10.44
CA HIS A 129 21.93 -3.60 -10.79
C HIS A 129 22.47 -2.28 -11.33
N GLN A 130 21.76 -1.72 -12.30
CA GLN A 130 22.04 -0.41 -12.90
C GLN A 130 20.81 0.49 -12.79
N ASN A 131 20.98 1.79 -13.00
CA ASN A 131 19.90 2.79 -12.92
C ASN A 131 19.15 2.71 -11.59
N ILE A 132 19.89 2.56 -10.48
CA ILE A 132 19.35 2.37 -9.15
C ILE A 132 18.72 3.68 -8.67
N SER A 133 17.42 3.68 -8.45
CA SER A 133 16.65 4.74 -7.80
C SER A 133 16.23 4.28 -6.41
N ILE A 134 16.52 5.09 -5.40
CA ILE A 134 16.08 4.88 -4.01
C ILE A 134 15.62 6.22 -3.48
N GLN A 135 14.35 6.32 -3.11
CA GLN A 135 13.77 7.55 -2.55
C GLN A 135 12.76 7.22 -1.45
N LYS A 136 12.57 8.16 -0.51
CA LYS A 136 11.53 7.99 0.51
C LYS A 136 10.16 8.09 -0.12
N ALA A 137 9.27 7.19 0.25
CA ALA A 137 7.86 7.18 -0.13
C ALA A 137 6.97 7.70 1.01
N THR A 138 5.84 8.27 0.62
CA THR A 138 4.76 8.52 1.56
C THR A 138 4.00 7.22 1.78
N PRO A 139 3.83 6.75 3.03
CA PRO A 139 3.08 5.54 3.32
C PRO A 139 1.65 5.60 2.78
N THR A 140 1.14 4.46 2.35
CA THR A 140 -0.25 4.25 1.92
C THR A 140 -0.97 3.27 2.82
N ILE A 141 -2.29 3.13 2.66
CA ILE A 141 -3.06 2.08 3.37
C ILE A 141 -2.53 0.68 3.04
N GLU A 142 -2.12 0.46 1.78
CA GLU A 142 -1.57 -0.82 1.35
C GLU A 142 -0.28 -1.16 2.09
N ASP A 143 0.62 -0.19 2.27
CA ASP A 143 1.86 -0.36 3.04
C ASP A 143 1.57 -0.77 4.49
N VAL A 144 0.64 -0.07 5.13
CA VAL A 144 0.24 -0.39 6.50
C VAL A 144 -0.36 -1.80 6.58
N PHE A 145 -1.22 -2.16 5.62
CA PHE A 145 -1.85 -3.48 5.59
C PHE A 145 -0.84 -4.62 5.37
N MET A 146 0.16 -4.39 4.50
CA MET A 146 1.22 -5.38 4.23
C MET A 146 2.16 -5.60 5.41
N ASP A 147 2.24 -4.62 6.33
CA ASP A 147 3.10 -4.65 7.50
C ASP A 147 2.39 -5.17 8.78
N LEU A 148 1.06 -5.28 8.76
CA LEU A 148 0.24 -5.79 9.87
C LEU A 148 0.17 -7.32 9.88
#